data_8a14156ff5e13312cfdeb0aef15b052c
#
_entry.id   8a14156ff5e13312cfdeb0aef15b052c
#
_cell.length_a   1.000
_cell.length_b   1.000
_cell.length_c   1.000
_cell.angle_alpha   90.00
_cell.angle_beta   90.00
_cell.angle_gamma   90.00
#
_symmetry.space_group_name_H-M   'P 1'
#
loop_
_entity.id
_entity.type
_entity.pdbx_description
1 polymer ?
#
loop_
_entity_poly.entity_id
_entity_poly.type
_entity_poly.pdbx_seq_one_letter_code
_entity_poly.pdbx_strand_id
1 'polypeptide(L)'
;MQMFSLNNYLHLSPKQPANTFSNQLDLSTYSRGMGGLGLPGDLSSASRFARVAFVKQNSISGNSEAESVSQFFHILNSVDQQRGCCEVADGKYEITLYTSCCNATQGIYYYRRMTIIRFLRLICTARISMVETLRCFAPVTGEQIHMQN
;
A
#
# COMPACT_ATOMS: atom_id res chain seq x y z
N MET A 1 8.81 -18.06 -6.29
CA MET A 1 8.11 -18.65 -5.12
C MET A 1 6.91 -17.79 -4.68
N GLN A 2 7.02 -16.48 -4.48
CA GLN A 2 5.90 -15.62 -4.02
C GLN A 2 4.69 -15.60 -4.98
N MET A 3 4.91 -15.55 -6.30
CA MET A 3 3.80 -15.59 -7.26
C MET A 3 3.02 -16.91 -7.22
N PHE A 4 3.71 -18.03 -6.98
CA PHE A 4 3.05 -19.33 -6.85
C PHE A 4 2.10 -19.39 -5.64
N SER A 5 2.45 -18.74 -4.53
CA SER A 5 1.58 -18.72 -3.35
C SER A 5 0.24 -18.01 -3.57
N LEU A 6 0.12 -17.14 -4.59
CA LEU A 6 -1.14 -16.49 -4.93
C LEU A 6 -2.21 -17.47 -5.42
N ASN A 7 -1.82 -18.69 -5.86
CA ASN A 7 -2.78 -19.73 -6.22
C ASN A 7 -3.68 -20.12 -5.05
N ASN A 8 -3.22 -19.96 -3.81
CA ASN A 8 -4.02 -20.25 -2.61
C ASN A 8 -5.18 -19.25 -2.44
N TYR A 9 -5.18 -18.16 -3.19
CA TYR A 9 -6.12 -17.04 -3.06
C TYR A 9 -7.00 -16.86 -4.32
N LEU A 10 -7.12 -17.87 -5.18
CA LEU A 10 -7.93 -17.82 -6.40
C LEU A 10 -9.42 -17.55 -6.16
N HIS A 11 -9.92 -17.83 -4.95
CA HIS A 11 -11.30 -17.57 -4.55
C HIS A 11 -11.57 -16.10 -4.22
N LEU A 12 -10.51 -15.30 -4.01
CA LEU A 12 -10.68 -13.88 -3.67
C LEU A 12 -11.18 -13.07 -4.87
N SER A 13 -12.12 -12.18 -4.59
CA SER A 13 -12.74 -11.33 -5.61
C SER A 13 -13.16 -9.99 -5.01
N PRO A 14 -13.14 -8.88 -5.76
CA PRO A 14 -13.77 -7.63 -5.33
C PRO A 14 -15.31 -7.71 -5.36
N LYS A 15 -15.87 -8.74 -6.00
CA LYS A 15 -17.32 -8.96 -6.11
C LYS A 15 -17.84 -9.73 -4.90
N GLN A 16 -19.15 -9.61 -4.64
CA GLN A 16 -19.81 -10.46 -3.65
C GLN A 16 -19.79 -11.92 -4.10
N PRO A 17 -19.49 -12.85 -3.18
CA PRO A 17 -19.48 -14.28 -3.50
C PRO A 17 -20.90 -14.79 -3.70
N ALA A 18 -21.05 -15.74 -4.62
CA ALA A 18 -22.23 -16.57 -4.71
C ALA A 18 -22.12 -17.73 -3.69
N ASN A 19 -23.27 -18.29 -3.28
CA ASN A 19 -23.27 -19.51 -2.48
C ASN A 19 -22.79 -20.70 -3.30
N THR A 20 -21.52 -21.07 -3.12
CA THR A 20 -20.92 -22.28 -3.71
C THR A 20 -20.66 -23.36 -2.66
N PHE A 21 -21.02 -23.07 -1.38
CA PHE A 21 -20.78 -23.99 -0.27
C PHE A 21 -21.74 -25.17 -0.30
N SER A 22 -23.03 -24.91 -0.52
CA SER A 22 -24.05 -25.96 -0.61
C SER A 22 -25.29 -25.42 -1.30
N ASN A 23 -25.91 -26.24 -2.15
CA ASN A 23 -27.22 -25.96 -2.74
C ASN A 23 -28.38 -26.28 -1.80
N GLN A 24 -28.13 -26.94 -0.67
CA GLN A 24 -29.13 -27.32 0.34
C GLN A 24 -29.25 -26.28 1.45
N LEU A 25 -28.30 -25.34 1.53
CA LEU A 25 -28.29 -24.29 2.54
C LEU A 25 -28.51 -22.94 1.90
N ASP A 26 -29.48 -22.19 2.37
CA ASP A 26 -29.75 -20.80 1.96
C ASP A 26 -28.75 -19.87 2.67
N LEU A 27 -27.56 -19.73 2.08
CA LEU A 27 -26.51 -18.86 2.58
C LEU A 27 -26.43 -17.60 1.72
N SER A 28 -26.42 -16.45 2.38
CA SER A 28 -26.37 -15.15 1.73
C SER A 28 -25.27 -14.25 2.33
N THR A 29 -24.88 -13.24 1.56
CA THR A 29 -23.91 -12.25 2.05
C THR A 29 -24.56 -11.28 3.02
N TYR A 30 -23.91 -11.02 4.14
CA TYR A 30 -24.38 -10.11 5.19
C TYR A 30 -23.68 -8.75 5.20
N SER A 31 -22.59 -8.59 4.43
CA SER A 31 -21.90 -7.30 4.29
C SER A 31 -21.22 -7.17 2.93
N ARG A 32 -20.83 -5.94 2.55
CA ARG A 32 -19.98 -5.70 1.38
C ARG A 32 -18.56 -6.16 1.65
N GLY A 33 -17.83 -6.50 0.57
CA GLY A 33 -16.43 -6.92 0.67
C GLY A 33 -16.21 -8.39 1.03
N MET A 34 -17.26 -9.20 1.15
CA MET A 34 -17.15 -10.63 1.51
C MET A 34 -16.42 -11.47 0.46
N GLY A 35 -16.26 -10.98 -0.78
CA GLY A 35 -15.38 -11.61 -1.75
C GLY A 35 -13.89 -11.60 -1.35
N GLY A 36 -13.52 -10.78 -0.38
CA GLY A 36 -12.19 -10.74 0.23
C GLY A 36 -12.01 -11.64 1.46
N LEU A 37 -13.01 -12.46 1.82
CA LEU A 37 -12.88 -13.40 2.94
C LEU A 37 -11.74 -14.38 2.70
N GLY A 38 -10.85 -14.49 3.69
CA GLY A 38 -9.61 -15.27 3.57
C GLY A 38 -8.40 -14.49 3.09
N LEU A 39 -8.56 -13.18 2.76
CA LEU A 39 -7.40 -12.33 2.52
C LEU A 39 -6.57 -12.24 3.81
N PRO A 40 -5.26 -12.61 3.78
CA PRO A 40 -4.47 -12.68 5.00
C PRO A 40 -4.28 -11.32 5.65
N GLY A 41 -4.49 -11.24 6.96
CA GLY A 41 -4.43 -10.01 7.74
C GLY A 41 -3.18 -9.85 8.60
N ASP A 42 -2.38 -10.92 8.77
CA ASP A 42 -1.16 -10.88 9.56
C ASP A 42 -0.03 -10.07 8.90
N LEU A 43 1.02 -9.80 9.68
CA LEU A 43 2.12 -8.92 9.27
C LEU A 43 3.31 -9.66 8.66
N SER A 44 3.19 -10.98 8.43
CA SER A 44 4.26 -11.72 7.77
C SER A 44 4.48 -11.26 6.33
N SER A 45 5.69 -11.44 5.83
CA SER A 45 6.06 -11.05 4.47
C SER A 45 5.17 -11.70 3.40
N ALA A 46 4.80 -12.98 3.57
CA ALA A 46 3.94 -13.70 2.64
C ALA A 46 2.51 -13.14 2.63
N SER A 47 1.95 -12.87 3.79
CA SER A 47 0.60 -12.31 3.94
C SER A 47 0.51 -10.88 3.42
N ARG A 48 1.49 -10.06 3.71
CA ARG A 48 1.59 -8.69 3.19
C ARG A 48 1.70 -8.70 1.66
N PHE A 49 2.49 -9.62 1.10
CA PHE A 49 2.59 -9.78 -0.35
C PHE A 49 1.25 -10.16 -0.97
N ALA A 50 0.55 -11.16 -0.45
CA ALA A 50 -0.75 -11.58 -0.97
C ALA A 50 -1.78 -10.44 -0.89
N ARG A 51 -1.80 -9.72 0.25
CA ARG A 51 -2.70 -8.58 0.46
C ARG A 51 -2.43 -7.44 -0.51
N VAL A 52 -1.18 -6.99 -0.65
CA VAL A 52 -0.87 -5.88 -1.57
C VAL A 52 -1.09 -6.28 -3.03
N ALA A 53 -0.84 -7.54 -3.39
CA ALA A 53 -1.11 -8.06 -4.72
C ALA A 53 -2.62 -8.01 -5.04
N PHE A 54 -3.47 -8.50 -4.13
CA PHE A 54 -4.92 -8.42 -4.30
C PHE A 54 -5.41 -6.97 -4.40
N VAL A 55 -4.99 -6.10 -3.48
CA VAL A 55 -5.40 -4.69 -3.48
C VAL A 55 -4.94 -3.99 -4.75
N LYS A 56 -3.68 -4.17 -5.16
CA LYS A 56 -3.15 -3.56 -6.38
C LYS A 56 -3.90 -4.00 -7.65
N GLN A 57 -4.16 -5.30 -7.79
CA GLN A 57 -4.79 -5.84 -9.00
C GLN A 57 -6.27 -5.45 -9.14
N ASN A 58 -6.94 -5.14 -8.04
CA ASN A 58 -8.36 -4.79 -8.03
C ASN A 58 -8.62 -3.29 -7.77
N SER A 59 -7.58 -2.50 -7.53
CA SER A 59 -7.70 -1.05 -7.38
C SER A 59 -7.84 -0.36 -8.72
N ILE A 60 -8.63 0.71 -8.73
CA ILE A 60 -8.83 1.57 -9.90
C ILE A 60 -8.16 2.92 -9.59
N SER A 61 -7.26 3.34 -10.46
CA SER A 61 -6.66 4.68 -10.41
C SER A 61 -7.57 5.70 -11.08
N GLY A 62 -7.47 6.96 -10.66
CA GLY A 62 -8.10 8.07 -11.35
C GLY A 62 -7.35 8.48 -12.62
N ASN A 63 -7.88 9.49 -13.30
CA ASN A 63 -7.34 9.96 -14.58
C ASN A 63 -6.21 11.00 -14.43
N SER A 64 -6.06 11.58 -13.25
CA SER A 64 -5.01 12.56 -12.97
C SER A 64 -3.79 11.92 -12.29
N GLU A 65 -2.63 12.58 -12.39
CA GLU A 65 -1.43 12.16 -11.65
C GLU A 65 -1.67 12.17 -10.14
N ALA A 66 -2.32 13.21 -9.63
CA ALA A 66 -2.60 13.34 -8.21
C ALA A 66 -3.45 12.17 -7.67
N GLU A 67 -4.50 11.78 -8.41
CA GLU A 67 -5.35 10.63 -8.07
C GLU A 67 -4.56 9.33 -8.13
N SER A 68 -3.73 9.13 -9.17
CA SER A 68 -2.91 7.92 -9.33
C SER A 68 -1.86 7.80 -8.23
N VAL A 69 -1.19 8.89 -7.87
CA VAL A 69 -0.23 8.92 -6.75
C VAL A 69 -0.93 8.66 -5.42
N SER A 70 -2.08 9.29 -5.18
CA SER A 70 -2.88 9.04 -3.98
C SER A 70 -3.29 7.58 -3.88
N GLN A 71 -3.84 7.00 -4.95
CA GLN A 71 -4.24 5.59 -5.00
C GLN A 71 -3.05 4.65 -4.76
N PHE A 72 -1.88 4.95 -5.32
CA PHE A 72 -0.66 4.17 -5.09
C PHE A 72 -0.30 4.11 -3.60
N PHE A 73 -0.35 5.23 -2.91
CA PHE A 73 -0.06 5.27 -1.47
C PHE A 73 -1.15 4.57 -0.65
N HIS A 74 -2.42 4.63 -1.05
CA HIS A 74 -3.50 3.85 -0.41
C HIS A 74 -3.27 2.34 -0.55
N ILE A 75 -2.79 1.87 -1.71
CA ILE A 75 -2.42 0.46 -1.91
C ILE A 75 -1.31 0.06 -0.93
N LEU A 76 -0.24 0.85 -0.81
CA LEU A 76 0.87 0.55 0.09
C LEU A 76 0.48 0.62 1.57
N ASN A 77 -0.43 1.54 1.93
CA ASN A 77 -0.94 1.64 3.31
C ASN A 77 -1.62 0.35 3.77
N SER A 78 -2.16 -0.44 2.85
CA SER A 78 -2.77 -1.74 3.19
C SER A 78 -1.79 -2.73 3.82
N VAL A 79 -0.49 -2.48 3.69
CA VAL A 79 0.59 -3.34 4.19
C VAL A 79 1.60 -2.61 5.08
N ASP A 80 1.24 -1.43 5.57
CA ASP A 80 2.04 -0.69 6.55
C ASP A 80 2.17 -1.49 7.85
N GLN A 81 3.38 -1.51 8.41
CA GLN A 81 3.65 -2.10 9.72
C GLN A 81 3.62 -1.03 10.79
N GLN A 82 2.69 -1.18 11.70
CA GLN A 82 2.46 -0.24 12.80
C GLN A 82 3.44 -0.51 13.95
N ARG A 83 3.85 0.55 14.65
CA ARG A 83 4.70 0.42 15.83
C ARG A 83 4.00 -0.41 16.90
N GLY A 84 4.70 -1.40 17.46
CA GLY A 84 4.19 -2.28 18.50
C GLY A 84 3.54 -3.56 18.01
N CYS A 85 3.24 -3.69 16.70
CA CYS A 85 2.54 -4.86 16.17
C CYS A 85 3.46 -6.00 15.70
N CYS A 86 4.75 -5.74 15.52
CA CYS A 86 5.74 -6.74 15.14
C CYS A 86 7.03 -6.51 15.94
N GLU A 87 7.20 -7.27 17.02
CA GLU A 87 8.39 -7.22 17.87
C GLU A 87 9.48 -8.12 17.29
N VAL A 88 10.69 -7.59 17.10
CA VAL A 88 11.85 -8.32 16.57
C VAL A 88 12.89 -8.62 17.65
N ALA A 89 12.87 -7.86 18.73
CA ALA A 89 13.66 -8.07 19.95
C ALA A 89 13.01 -7.26 21.08
N ASP A 90 13.39 -7.51 22.32
CA ASP A 90 12.85 -6.81 23.51
C ASP A 90 12.80 -5.28 23.30
N GLY A 91 11.57 -4.75 23.27
CA GLY A 91 11.28 -3.33 23.04
C GLY A 91 11.63 -2.79 21.64
N LYS A 92 11.98 -3.65 20.67
CA LYS A 92 12.30 -3.26 19.30
C LYS A 92 11.25 -3.77 18.32
N TYR A 93 10.73 -2.89 17.49
CA TYR A 93 9.62 -3.17 16.59
C TYR A 93 10.00 -2.94 15.13
N GLU A 94 9.56 -3.86 14.27
CA GLU A 94 9.56 -3.62 12.83
C GLU A 94 8.43 -2.65 12.48
N ILE A 95 8.75 -1.58 11.75
CA ILE A 95 7.80 -0.55 11.34
C ILE A 95 8.09 -0.12 9.90
N THR A 96 7.07 0.36 9.20
CA THR A 96 7.25 1.03 7.93
C THR A 96 7.88 2.40 8.16
N LEU A 97 9.15 2.59 7.75
CA LEU A 97 9.87 3.85 7.93
C LEU A 97 9.43 4.91 6.92
N TYR A 98 9.28 4.50 5.67
CA TYR A 98 8.80 5.35 4.58
C TYR A 98 8.20 4.50 3.46
N THR A 99 7.37 5.12 2.66
CA THR A 99 6.86 4.59 1.39
C THR A 99 7.17 5.57 0.27
N SER A 100 7.43 5.06 -0.93
CA SER A 100 7.76 5.91 -2.07
C SER A 100 7.23 5.36 -3.38
N CYS A 101 7.02 6.25 -4.34
CA CYS A 101 6.75 5.91 -5.73
C CYS A 101 7.46 6.87 -6.68
N CYS A 102 7.61 6.44 -7.93
CA CYS A 102 8.21 7.25 -8.98
C CYS A 102 7.26 7.33 -10.17
N ASN A 103 6.93 8.55 -10.60
CA ASN A 103 6.39 8.79 -11.92
C ASN A 103 7.57 8.83 -12.90
N ALA A 104 7.87 7.69 -13.52
CA ALA A 104 9.02 7.55 -14.42
C ALA A 104 8.87 8.40 -15.68
N THR A 105 7.64 8.62 -16.16
CA THR A 105 7.37 9.43 -17.35
C THR A 105 7.72 10.90 -17.16
N GLN A 106 7.43 11.43 -15.96
CA GLN A 106 7.69 12.83 -15.63
C GLN A 106 8.96 13.03 -14.80
N GLY A 107 9.64 11.95 -14.38
CA GLY A 107 10.82 12.02 -13.54
C GLY A 107 10.53 12.63 -12.17
N ILE A 108 9.41 12.28 -11.56
CA ILE A 108 8.99 12.79 -10.26
C ILE A 108 9.03 11.66 -9.24
N TYR A 109 9.72 11.89 -8.14
CA TYR A 109 9.77 10.98 -7.00
C TYR A 109 8.88 11.49 -5.89
N TYR A 110 7.99 10.64 -5.40
CA TYR A 110 7.09 10.91 -4.29
C TYR A 110 7.47 10.03 -3.11
N TYR A 111 7.41 10.56 -1.91
CA TYR A 111 7.61 9.79 -0.70
C TYR A 111 6.78 10.31 0.46
N ARG A 112 6.53 9.41 1.41
CA ARG A 112 5.89 9.68 2.69
C ARG A 112 6.66 8.96 3.78
N ARG A 113 6.84 9.59 4.92
CA ARG A 113 7.45 8.97 6.11
C ARG A 113 6.38 8.57 7.11
N MET A 114 6.70 7.61 7.99
CA MET A 114 5.83 7.20 9.10
C MET A 114 5.39 8.37 9.99
N THR A 115 6.26 9.36 10.17
CA THR A 115 6.01 10.53 11.01
C THR A 115 5.35 11.70 10.27
N ILE A 116 5.06 11.55 8.97
CA ILE A 116 4.49 12.63 8.14
C ILE A 116 3.44 12.00 7.22
N ILE A 117 2.19 12.38 7.39
CA ILE A 117 1.07 11.84 6.60
C ILE A 117 1.06 12.43 5.18
N ARG A 118 1.64 13.60 4.97
CA ARG A 118 1.69 14.26 3.68
C ARG A 118 2.66 13.61 2.72
N PHE A 119 2.33 13.69 1.44
CA PHE A 119 3.23 13.31 0.36
C PHE A 119 4.22 14.44 0.09
N LEU A 120 5.48 14.07 -0.05
CA LEU A 120 6.56 14.94 -0.46
C LEU A 120 6.96 14.61 -1.89
N ARG A 121 7.21 15.63 -2.71
CA ARG A 121 7.51 15.50 -4.14
C ARG A 121 8.89 16.05 -4.44
N LEU A 122 9.67 15.29 -5.23
CA LEU A 122 10.97 15.67 -5.72
C LEU A 122 10.98 15.54 -7.25
N ILE A 123 11.20 16.65 -7.96
CA ILE A 123 11.25 16.65 -9.42
C ILE A 123 12.69 16.37 -9.84
N CYS A 124 12.93 15.16 -10.34
CA CYS A 124 14.26 14.70 -10.72
C CYS A 124 14.71 15.30 -12.05
N THR A 125 13.82 15.44 -13.03
CA THR A 125 14.11 15.94 -14.37
C THR A 125 14.52 17.41 -14.42
N ALA A 126 14.08 18.23 -13.46
CA ALA A 126 14.42 19.66 -13.41
C ALA A 126 15.90 19.91 -13.07
N ARG A 127 16.69 18.87 -12.71
CA ARG A 127 18.04 19.03 -12.16
C ARG A 127 19.09 18.04 -12.67
N ILE A 128 18.75 17.13 -13.56
CA ILE A 128 19.66 16.04 -13.92
C ILE A 128 19.76 15.87 -15.43
N SER A 129 20.64 16.61 -16.02
CA SER A 129 21.47 16.07 -17.10
C SER A 129 22.92 16.33 -16.70
N MET A 130 23.69 15.26 -16.47
CA MET A 130 25.14 15.28 -16.22
C MET A 130 25.59 16.01 -14.94
N VAL A 131 25.20 15.52 -13.76
CA VAL A 131 25.79 15.96 -12.49
C VAL A 131 26.76 14.88 -12.00
N GLU A 132 28.04 15.21 -11.92
CA GLU A 132 29.10 14.32 -11.42
C GLU A 132 29.08 14.14 -9.89
N THR A 133 28.27 14.93 -9.17
CA THR A 133 28.22 14.93 -7.71
C THR A 133 26.86 14.47 -7.19
N LEU A 134 26.87 13.64 -6.14
CA LEU A 134 25.68 13.22 -5.41
C LEU A 134 24.98 14.45 -4.79
N ARG A 135 23.71 14.65 -5.11
CA ARG A 135 22.89 15.68 -4.46
C ARG A 135 22.05 15.04 -3.36
N CYS A 136 22.23 15.51 -2.14
CA CYS A 136 21.48 15.07 -1.00
C CYS A 136 20.38 16.10 -0.66
N PHE A 137 19.17 15.60 -0.41
CA PHE A 137 18.04 16.40 0.08
C PHE A 137 17.74 15.96 1.49
N ALA A 138 17.79 16.89 2.43
CA ALA A 138 17.40 16.60 3.82
C ALA A 138 15.90 16.22 3.84
N PRO A 139 15.54 15.10 4.47
CA PRO A 139 14.14 14.74 4.60
C PRO A 139 13.42 15.76 5.49
N VAL A 140 12.21 16.14 5.09
CA VAL A 140 11.35 17.00 5.91
C VAL A 140 11.00 16.23 7.19
N THR A 141 11.11 16.92 8.33
CA THR A 141 10.79 16.37 9.66
C THR A 141 9.66 17.18 10.28
N GLY A 142 8.77 16.48 10.97
CA GLY A 142 7.62 17.08 11.66
C GLY A 142 6.35 17.17 10.79
N GLU A 143 5.23 16.71 11.36
CA GLU A 143 3.90 16.83 10.79
C GLU A 143 3.39 18.26 10.98
N GLN A 144 2.79 18.81 9.94
CA GLN A 144 2.10 20.11 9.99
C GLN A 144 0.59 19.85 10.08
N ILE A 145 0.04 19.99 11.26
CA ILE A 145 -1.40 19.84 11.51
C ILE A 145 -2.04 21.21 11.27
N HIS A 146 -2.93 21.29 10.26
CA HIS A 146 -3.74 22.49 10.04
C HIS A 146 -4.98 22.44 10.92
N MET A 147 -5.13 23.44 11.76
CA MET A 147 -6.37 23.71 12.48
C MET A 147 -7.40 24.29 11.50
N GLN A 148 -8.57 23.67 11.45
CA GLN A 148 -9.75 24.22 10.76
C GLN A 148 -10.71 24.67 11.84
N ASN A 149 -10.79 25.98 12.04
CA ASN A 149 -11.74 26.61 12.97
C ASN A 149 -12.98 27.08 12.20
#